data_517873457022999d2289345f530725bd
#
_entry.id   517873457022999d2289345f530725bd
#
_cell.length_a   1.000
_cell.length_b   1.000
_cell.length_c   1.000
_cell.angle_alpha   90.00
_cell.angle_beta   90.00
_cell.angle_gamma   90.00
#
_symmetry.space_group_name_H-M   'P 1'
#
loop_
_entity.id
_entity.type
_entity.pdbx_description
1 polymer ?
#
loop_
_entity_poly.entity_id
_entity_poly.type
_entity_poly.pdbx_seq_one_letter_code
_entity_poly.pdbx_strand_id
1 'polypeptide(L)'
;MRGVLCAFMVTFILMSSGCVAPTVDTLSMNQSPETESPTEPCNGLLILCLRTYDDVTFPETHNAFSTHDDGIYYPAANHQTGFNAQWDAGMRAFMIDTHYENLGDERVETVRLCHGDDDRGFSPCAYGNVDSVDWLTNLNEKMEQNPRDVVTLLVENYVQAEHLKSVFELSQLYEKVFIHESNTPWPTLQELIDLDTTLVVFWEQGGDASHPWIHDFLTHSWTTNFAEENTEDMNCDLLRGDIEQEVYHMNNWLRGPIGLS
;
A
#
# COMPACT_ATOMS: atom_id res chain seq x y z
N MET A 1 27.66 -24.54 -54.46
CA MET A 1 28.93 -23.96 -53.96
C MET A 1 28.97 -24.20 -52.45
N ARG A 2 30.05 -24.83 -52.00
CA ARG A 2 30.21 -25.41 -50.65
C ARG A 2 30.60 -24.33 -49.65
N GLY A 3 29.88 -24.22 -48.54
CA GLY A 3 30.24 -23.40 -47.40
C GLY A 3 30.88 -24.26 -46.31
N VAL A 4 32.05 -23.84 -45.84
CA VAL A 4 32.89 -24.52 -44.86
C VAL A 4 32.50 -24.17 -43.46
N LEU A 5 32.20 -25.16 -42.59
CA LEU A 5 32.05 -25.02 -41.15
C LEU A 5 33.46 -24.94 -40.51
N CYS A 6 33.74 -23.87 -39.76
CA CYS A 6 34.89 -23.80 -38.87
C CYS A 6 34.45 -24.11 -37.45
N ALA A 7 34.87 -25.25 -36.92
CA ALA A 7 34.75 -25.61 -35.52
C ALA A 7 35.97 -25.09 -34.75
N PHE A 8 35.77 -24.24 -33.73
CA PHE A 8 36.83 -23.86 -32.80
C PHE A 8 36.79 -24.80 -31.59
N MET A 9 37.83 -25.65 -31.49
CA MET A 9 38.13 -26.40 -30.28
C MET A 9 38.87 -25.49 -29.29
N VAL A 10 38.29 -25.25 -28.11
CA VAL A 10 38.99 -24.60 -27.00
C VAL A 10 39.47 -25.67 -26.04
N THR A 11 40.81 -25.85 -26.01
CA THR A 11 41.47 -26.78 -25.10
C THR A 11 41.73 -26.09 -23.77
N PHE A 12 41.09 -26.56 -22.71
CA PHE A 12 41.39 -26.12 -21.32
C PHE A 12 42.61 -26.87 -20.80
N ILE A 13 43.69 -26.16 -20.50
CA ILE A 13 44.86 -26.67 -19.79
C ILE A 13 44.63 -26.45 -18.29
N LEU A 14 44.40 -27.52 -17.53
CA LEU A 14 44.38 -27.51 -16.07
C LEU A 14 45.83 -27.47 -15.56
N MET A 15 46.23 -26.31 -15.04
CA MET A 15 47.43 -26.18 -14.21
C MET A 15 47.07 -26.45 -12.75
N SER A 16 47.51 -27.60 -12.24
CA SER A 16 47.44 -27.92 -10.82
C SER A 16 48.61 -27.29 -10.08
N SER A 17 48.42 -26.16 -9.47
CA SER A 17 49.33 -25.64 -8.45
C SER A 17 48.76 -25.94 -7.07
N GLY A 18 49.39 -26.88 -6.39
CA GLY A 18 49.04 -27.22 -5.01
C GLY A 18 49.43 -26.09 -4.06
N CYS A 19 48.44 -25.46 -3.44
CA CYS A 19 48.61 -24.69 -2.21
C CYS A 19 48.02 -25.50 -1.07
N VAL A 20 48.88 -25.89 -0.15
CA VAL A 20 48.48 -26.47 1.15
C VAL A 20 47.82 -25.33 1.95
N ALA A 21 46.53 -25.42 2.18
CA ALA A 21 45.82 -24.49 3.08
C ALA A 21 46.15 -24.84 4.54
N PRO A 22 46.40 -23.85 5.41
CA PRO A 22 46.47 -24.08 6.83
C PRO A 22 45.13 -24.57 7.38
N THR A 23 45.14 -25.53 8.26
CA THR A 23 43.98 -26.00 9.03
C THR A 23 43.43 -24.85 9.84
N VAL A 24 42.31 -24.32 9.45
CA VAL A 24 41.52 -23.37 10.24
C VAL A 24 40.75 -24.20 11.26
N ASP A 25 41.03 -23.95 12.54
CA ASP A 25 40.21 -24.46 13.66
C ASP A 25 38.74 -24.10 13.39
N THR A 26 37.85 -25.08 13.49
CA THR A 26 36.41 -24.92 13.42
C THR A 26 35.96 -24.05 14.59
N LEU A 27 35.95 -22.72 14.39
CA LEU A 27 35.15 -21.84 15.22
C LEU A 27 33.69 -22.25 14.99
N SER A 28 33.07 -22.68 16.08
CA SER A 28 31.63 -22.90 16.17
C SER A 28 30.91 -21.69 15.55
N MET A 29 30.43 -21.83 14.34
CA MET A 29 29.45 -20.89 13.80
C MET A 29 28.25 -20.98 14.72
N ASN A 30 27.98 -19.92 15.48
CA ASN A 30 26.69 -19.70 16.05
C ASN A 30 25.71 -19.78 14.87
N GLN A 31 24.91 -20.82 14.85
CA GLN A 31 23.75 -20.90 13.95
C GLN A 31 22.87 -19.69 14.30
N SER A 32 22.79 -18.73 13.39
CA SER A 32 21.63 -17.83 13.37
C SER A 32 20.40 -18.72 13.44
N PRO A 33 19.35 -18.36 14.19
CA PRO A 33 18.11 -19.13 14.17
C PRO A 33 17.71 -19.32 12.70
N GLU A 34 17.62 -20.57 12.26
CA GLU A 34 17.01 -20.89 10.96
C GLU A 34 15.57 -20.39 11.06
N THR A 35 15.30 -19.27 10.43
CA THR A 35 13.93 -18.82 10.20
C THR A 35 13.30 -19.90 9.32
N GLU A 36 12.37 -20.68 9.90
CA GLU A 36 11.63 -21.69 9.15
C GLU A 36 11.00 -21.01 7.93
N SER A 37 11.18 -21.63 6.76
CA SER A 37 10.58 -21.08 5.54
C SER A 37 9.06 -21.05 5.69
N PRO A 38 8.38 -19.96 5.28
CA PRO A 38 6.94 -19.85 5.34
C PRO A 38 6.25 -21.06 4.69
N THR A 39 5.27 -21.64 5.36
CA THR A 39 4.51 -22.81 4.88
C THR A 39 3.15 -22.42 4.30
N GLU A 40 2.67 -21.22 4.62
CA GLU A 40 1.39 -20.67 4.16
C GLU A 40 1.65 -19.35 3.39
N PRO A 41 0.86 -19.04 2.35
CA PRO A 41 1.06 -17.87 1.53
C PRO A 41 0.79 -16.55 2.28
N CYS A 42 1.51 -15.49 1.91
CA CYS A 42 1.21 -14.10 2.27
C CYS A 42 0.59 -13.44 1.04
N ASN A 43 -0.51 -12.71 1.19
CA ASN A 43 -1.26 -12.11 0.07
C ASN A 43 -1.44 -13.09 -1.11
N GLY A 44 -1.72 -14.35 -0.80
CA GLY A 44 -2.02 -15.41 -1.76
C GLY A 44 -0.81 -16.14 -2.38
N LEU A 45 0.44 -15.71 -2.16
CA LEU A 45 1.64 -16.33 -2.74
C LEU A 45 2.76 -16.52 -1.70
N LEU A 46 3.35 -17.72 -1.63
CA LEU A 46 4.46 -18.02 -0.70
C LEU A 46 5.68 -17.13 -0.91
N ILE A 47 5.97 -16.75 -2.14
CA ILE A 47 7.15 -15.92 -2.44
C ILE A 47 7.04 -14.52 -1.84
N LEU A 48 5.82 -13.99 -1.68
CA LEU A 48 5.59 -12.67 -1.10
C LEU A 48 5.94 -12.63 0.39
N CYS A 49 5.87 -13.76 1.10
CA CYS A 49 6.27 -13.81 2.49
C CYS A 49 7.73 -13.42 2.73
N LEU A 50 8.59 -13.64 1.73
CA LEU A 50 10.03 -13.35 1.79
C LEU A 50 10.39 -11.96 1.21
N ARG A 51 9.40 -11.24 0.70
CA ARG A 51 9.60 -9.89 0.18
C ARG A 51 9.35 -8.86 1.27
N THR A 52 10.15 -7.80 1.27
CA THR A 52 9.88 -6.63 2.09
C THR A 52 8.66 -5.89 1.56
N TYR A 53 7.99 -5.13 2.42
CA TYR A 53 6.77 -4.41 2.04
C TYR A 53 6.95 -3.54 0.79
N ASP A 54 8.07 -2.82 0.68
CA ASP A 54 8.45 -1.96 -0.44
C ASP A 54 8.82 -2.75 -1.73
N ASP A 55 9.07 -4.06 -1.63
CA ASP A 55 9.36 -4.94 -2.79
C ASP A 55 8.11 -5.74 -3.23
N VAL A 56 6.92 -5.34 -2.79
CA VAL A 56 5.64 -5.94 -3.18
C VAL A 56 4.77 -4.92 -3.90
N THR A 57 4.20 -5.32 -5.04
CA THR A 57 3.21 -4.51 -5.75
C THR A 57 1.81 -4.81 -5.23
N PHE A 58 1.17 -3.81 -4.64
CA PHE A 58 -0.22 -3.85 -4.20
C PHE A 58 -1.10 -3.16 -5.24
N PRO A 59 -2.03 -3.87 -5.93
CA PRO A 59 -3.05 -3.20 -6.71
C PRO A 59 -3.96 -2.41 -5.78
N GLU A 60 -4.13 -1.10 -6.08
CA GLU A 60 -4.90 -0.17 -5.26
C GLU A 60 -6.21 0.22 -5.93
N THR A 61 -7.26 0.35 -5.15
CA THR A 61 -8.53 0.94 -5.57
C THR A 61 -8.57 2.39 -5.11
N HIS A 62 -8.57 3.33 -6.07
CA HIS A 62 -8.76 4.75 -5.83
C HIS A 62 -10.19 5.04 -5.36
N ASN A 63 -10.37 5.81 -4.28
CA ASN A 63 -11.67 6.12 -3.68
C ASN A 63 -12.54 4.86 -3.48
N ALA A 64 -11.99 3.87 -2.78
CA ALA A 64 -12.54 2.52 -2.65
C ALA A 64 -13.98 2.48 -2.09
N PHE A 65 -14.34 3.46 -1.28
CA PHE A 65 -15.68 3.65 -0.67
C PHE A 65 -16.69 4.29 -1.63
N SER A 66 -16.20 4.99 -2.67
CA SER A 66 -17.04 5.82 -3.56
C SER A 66 -17.71 4.97 -4.64
N THR A 67 -18.72 4.18 -4.24
CA THR A 67 -19.35 3.19 -5.11
C THR A 67 -20.88 3.33 -5.16
N HIS A 68 -21.47 2.86 -6.26
CA HIS A 68 -22.93 2.79 -6.38
C HIS A 68 -23.55 1.82 -5.37
N ASP A 69 -22.88 0.71 -5.09
CA ASP A 69 -23.36 -0.28 -4.12
C ASP A 69 -23.41 0.30 -2.70
N ASP A 70 -22.52 1.26 -2.37
CA ASP A 70 -22.47 1.95 -1.08
C ASP A 70 -23.33 3.23 -1.04
N GLY A 71 -24.10 3.50 -2.11
CA GLY A 71 -25.07 4.60 -2.18
C GLY A 71 -24.48 5.94 -2.60
N ILE A 72 -23.26 5.96 -3.12
CA ILE A 72 -22.68 7.15 -3.75
C ILE A 72 -23.18 7.25 -5.20
N TYR A 73 -23.55 8.44 -5.64
CA TYR A 73 -24.12 8.65 -6.97
C TYR A 73 -23.26 9.59 -7.82
N TYR A 74 -23.54 9.56 -9.11
CA TYR A 74 -22.92 10.50 -10.06
C TYR A 74 -23.14 11.97 -9.59
N PRO A 75 -22.12 12.86 -9.61
CA PRO A 75 -20.81 12.66 -10.24
C PRO A 75 -19.71 12.09 -9.33
N ALA A 76 -19.98 11.80 -8.06
CA ALA A 76 -18.97 11.43 -7.08
C ALA A 76 -18.58 9.94 -7.11
N ALA A 77 -19.44 9.04 -7.61
CA ALA A 77 -19.14 7.61 -7.64
C ALA A 77 -18.02 7.28 -8.63
N ASN A 78 -16.95 6.64 -8.12
CA ASN A 78 -15.81 6.15 -8.91
C ASN A 78 -16.04 4.71 -9.39
N HIS A 79 -16.78 3.91 -8.64
CA HIS A 79 -16.95 2.48 -8.90
C HIS A 79 -18.42 2.06 -8.92
N GLN A 80 -18.69 0.93 -9.58
CA GLN A 80 -20.02 0.32 -9.57
C GLN A 80 -20.17 -0.57 -8.33
N THR A 81 -19.16 -1.39 -8.02
CA THR A 81 -19.16 -2.43 -7.01
C THR A 81 -18.45 -1.99 -5.74
N GLY A 82 -19.04 -2.36 -4.59
CA GLY A 82 -18.55 -2.01 -3.27
C GLY A 82 -17.30 -2.77 -2.83
N PHE A 83 -16.83 -2.44 -1.65
CA PHE A 83 -15.58 -2.92 -1.05
C PHE A 83 -15.43 -4.45 -1.08
N ASN A 84 -16.49 -5.21 -0.79
CA ASN A 84 -16.41 -6.67 -0.77
C ASN A 84 -16.01 -7.26 -2.14
N ALA A 85 -16.55 -6.70 -3.23
CA ALA A 85 -16.18 -7.16 -4.57
C ALA A 85 -14.75 -6.78 -4.95
N GLN A 86 -14.26 -5.63 -4.48
CA GLN A 86 -12.87 -5.20 -4.66
C GLN A 86 -11.92 -6.15 -3.91
N TRP A 87 -12.24 -6.47 -2.66
CA TRP A 87 -11.47 -7.45 -1.87
C TRP A 87 -11.40 -8.82 -2.54
N ASP A 88 -12.55 -9.32 -3.00
CA ASP A 88 -12.66 -10.62 -3.65
C ASP A 88 -11.94 -10.66 -5.03
N ALA A 89 -11.78 -9.49 -5.67
CA ALA A 89 -10.94 -9.32 -6.86
C ALA A 89 -9.43 -9.33 -6.55
N GLY A 90 -9.03 -9.36 -5.29
CA GLY A 90 -7.63 -9.43 -4.86
C GLY A 90 -7.00 -8.08 -4.51
N MET A 91 -7.79 -6.99 -4.44
CA MET A 91 -7.28 -5.70 -3.97
C MET A 91 -6.84 -5.80 -2.50
N ARG A 92 -5.67 -5.24 -2.20
CA ARG A 92 -5.10 -5.17 -0.85
C ARG A 92 -4.50 -3.78 -0.57
N ALA A 93 -4.71 -2.84 -1.45
CA ALA A 93 -4.50 -1.42 -1.21
C ALA A 93 -5.79 -0.66 -1.53
N PHE A 94 -6.12 0.31 -0.69
CA PHE A 94 -7.36 1.08 -0.81
C PHE A 94 -7.08 2.54 -0.49
N MET A 95 -7.56 3.44 -1.35
CA MET A 95 -7.55 4.86 -1.08
C MET A 95 -8.92 5.30 -0.59
N ILE A 96 -8.95 6.13 0.46
CA ILE A 96 -10.17 6.66 1.07
C ILE A 96 -10.00 8.14 1.41
N ASP A 97 -11.10 8.91 1.34
CA ASP A 97 -11.13 10.32 1.71
C ASP A 97 -11.99 10.50 2.95
N THR A 98 -11.42 11.12 3.99
CA THR A 98 -12.11 11.34 5.27
C THR A 98 -12.47 12.81 5.44
N HIS A 99 -13.75 13.10 5.62
CA HIS A 99 -14.27 14.45 5.84
C HIS A 99 -15.21 14.48 7.04
N TYR A 100 -15.50 15.68 7.56
CA TYR A 100 -16.66 15.87 8.42
C TYR A 100 -17.93 15.98 7.57
N GLU A 101 -19.00 15.31 7.98
CA GLU A 101 -20.26 15.25 7.23
C GLU A 101 -20.80 16.64 6.85
N ASN A 102 -20.65 17.62 7.75
CA ASN A 102 -21.06 18.99 7.54
C ASN A 102 -19.91 19.96 7.82
N LEU A 103 -19.80 21.00 7.01
CA LEU A 103 -18.81 22.05 7.21
C LEU A 103 -18.93 22.68 8.60
N GLY A 104 -17.81 22.71 9.32
CA GLY A 104 -17.73 23.29 10.67
C GLY A 104 -18.25 22.41 11.82
N ASP A 105 -18.62 21.17 11.54
CA ASP A 105 -19.03 20.21 12.57
C ASP A 105 -17.90 19.19 12.83
N GLU A 106 -16.86 19.63 13.51
CA GLU A 106 -15.64 18.87 13.76
C GLU A 106 -15.77 17.94 14.97
N ARG A 107 -16.55 16.87 14.84
CA ARG A 107 -16.73 15.83 15.88
C ARG A 107 -16.43 14.46 15.32
N VAL A 108 -15.94 13.53 16.16
CA VAL A 108 -15.63 12.15 15.77
C VAL A 108 -16.83 11.46 15.11
N GLU A 109 -18.04 11.66 15.66
CA GLU A 109 -19.27 11.01 15.19
C GLU A 109 -19.71 11.51 13.80
N THR A 110 -19.13 12.61 13.31
CA THR A 110 -19.42 13.19 12.00
C THR A 110 -18.36 12.88 10.96
N VAL A 111 -17.34 12.09 11.28
CA VAL A 111 -16.34 11.63 10.30
C VAL A 111 -17.00 10.65 9.34
N ARG A 112 -16.89 10.96 8.04
CA ARG A 112 -17.46 10.18 6.93
C ARG A 112 -16.42 9.95 5.85
N LEU A 113 -16.63 8.93 5.03
CA LEU A 113 -15.95 8.78 3.76
C LEU A 113 -16.80 9.47 2.69
N CYS A 114 -16.22 10.52 2.09
CA CYS A 114 -16.90 11.34 1.08
C CYS A 114 -15.91 11.73 0.00
N HIS A 115 -16.36 11.71 -1.26
CA HIS A 115 -15.54 12.13 -2.38
C HIS A 115 -15.91 13.55 -2.82
N GLY A 116 -14.99 14.48 -2.65
CA GLY A 116 -15.16 15.86 -3.07
C GLY A 116 -14.17 16.80 -2.42
N ASP A 117 -14.30 18.07 -2.75
CA ASP A 117 -13.38 19.14 -2.42
C ASP A 117 -14.13 20.24 -1.64
N ASP A 118 -13.63 20.62 -0.46
CA ASP A 118 -14.19 21.66 0.42
C ASP A 118 -14.12 23.06 -0.22
N ASP A 119 -13.25 23.27 -1.20
CA ASP A 119 -13.05 24.56 -1.88
C ASP A 119 -14.28 25.06 -2.64
N ARG A 120 -15.27 24.20 -2.86
CA ARG A 120 -16.51 24.54 -3.59
C ARG A 120 -17.59 25.19 -2.72
N GLY A 121 -17.36 25.32 -1.41
CA GLY A 121 -18.27 25.99 -0.48
C GLY A 121 -19.52 25.18 -0.09
N PHE A 122 -19.54 23.88 -0.40
CA PHE A 122 -20.52 22.90 0.12
C PHE A 122 -19.79 21.64 0.58
N SER A 123 -20.41 20.87 1.46
CA SER A 123 -19.80 19.67 2.00
C SER A 123 -19.43 18.66 0.89
N PRO A 124 -18.23 18.08 0.88
CA PRO A 124 -17.87 16.94 0.02
C PRO A 124 -18.88 15.80 0.13
N CYS A 125 -19.49 15.63 1.30
CA CYS A 125 -20.50 14.61 1.57
C CYS A 125 -21.88 14.88 0.93
N ALA A 126 -22.05 16.01 0.22
CA ALA A 126 -23.33 16.38 -0.38
C ALA A 126 -23.80 15.43 -1.51
N TYR A 127 -22.89 14.71 -2.15
CA TYR A 127 -23.19 13.73 -3.19
C TYR A 127 -23.33 12.29 -2.69
N GLY A 128 -23.30 12.11 -1.39
CA GLY A 128 -23.36 10.85 -0.69
C GLY A 128 -22.16 10.68 0.25
N ASN A 129 -22.31 9.83 1.21
CA ASN A 129 -21.26 9.49 2.16
C ASN A 129 -21.41 8.05 2.65
N VAL A 130 -20.33 7.51 3.16
CA VAL A 130 -20.30 6.21 3.83
C VAL A 130 -19.84 6.44 5.27
N ASP A 131 -20.44 5.75 6.23
CA ASP A 131 -19.98 5.80 7.61
C ASP A 131 -18.57 5.22 7.71
N SER A 132 -17.63 6.02 8.23
CA SER A 132 -16.22 5.65 8.28
C SER A 132 -15.95 4.48 9.21
N VAL A 133 -16.65 4.40 10.34
CA VAL A 133 -16.50 3.29 11.30
C VAL A 133 -17.03 2.00 10.70
N ASP A 134 -18.19 2.04 10.06
CA ASP A 134 -18.79 0.86 9.43
C ASP A 134 -17.91 0.31 8.30
N TRP A 135 -17.37 1.19 7.45
CA TRP A 135 -16.50 0.77 6.35
C TRP A 135 -15.18 0.16 6.85
N LEU A 136 -14.54 0.80 7.81
CA LEU A 136 -13.29 0.31 8.41
C LEU A 136 -13.53 -0.96 9.26
N THR A 137 -14.71 -1.11 9.88
CA THR A 137 -15.10 -2.36 10.55
C THR A 137 -15.20 -3.51 9.54
N ASN A 138 -15.79 -3.28 8.37
CA ASN A 138 -15.84 -4.27 7.31
C ASN A 138 -14.42 -4.64 6.82
N LEU A 139 -13.51 -3.67 6.70
CA LEU A 139 -12.10 -3.93 6.40
C LEU A 139 -11.46 -4.80 7.49
N ASN A 140 -11.68 -4.48 8.77
CA ASN A 140 -11.16 -5.27 9.88
C ASN A 140 -11.66 -6.72 9.84
N GLU A 141 -12.97 -6.92 9.61
CA GLU A 141 -13.55 -8.26 9.48
C GLU A 141 -12.92 -9.07 8.34
N LYS A 142 -12.63 -8.41 7.20
CA LYS A 142 -11.93 -9.07 6.08
C LYS A 142 -10.49 -9.45 6.44
N MET A 143 -9.76 -8.58 7.14
CA MET A 143 -8.40 -8.85 7.60
C MET A 143 -8.38 -9.99 8.63
N GLU A 144 -9.34 -10.04 9.56
CA GLU A 144 -9.48 -11.15 10.52
C GLU A 144 -9.75 -12.50 9.84
N GLN A 145 -10.56 -12.50 8.79
CA GLN A 145 -10.83 -13.69 7.99
C GLN A 145 -9.63 -14.12 7.13
N ASN A 146 -8.71 -13.21 6.88
CA ASN A 146 -7.52 -13.41 6.04
C ASN A 146 -6.25 -12.91 6.77
N PRO A 147 -5.86 -13.55 7.89
CA PRO A 147 -4.81 -13.04 8.77
C PRO A 147 -3.41 -13.06 8.15
N ARG A 148 -3.27 -13.60 6.96
CA ARG A 148 -2.01 -13.61 6.21
C ARG A 148 -1.96 -12.59 5.08
N ASP A 149 -2.93 -11.67 5.03
CA ASP A 149 -2.94 -10.58 4.07
C ASP A 149 -2.45 -9.28 4.74
N VAL A 150 -1.41 -8.69 4.16
CA VAL A 150 -0.95 -7.33 4.48
C VAL A 150 -1.71 -6.36 3.61
N VAL A 151 -2.22 -5.29 4.21
CA VAL A 151 -3.10 -4.31 3.57
C VAL A 151 -2.50 -2.91 3.66
N THR A 152 -2.68 -2.11 2.63
CA THR A 152 -2.33 -0.69 2.60
C THR A 152 -3.59 0.16 2.59
N LEU A 153 -3.62 1.20 3.41
CA LEU A 153 -4.58 2.30 3.31
C LEU A 153 -3.84 3.59 2.97
N LEU A 154 -4.25 4.23 1.88
CA LEU A 154 -3.88 5.61 1.56
C LEU A 154 -5.08 6.51 1.90
N VAL A 155 -4.87 7.47 2.81
CA VAL A 155 -5.95 8.32 3.31
C VAL A 155 -5.72 9.76 2.85
N GLU A 156 -6.63 10.27 2.01
CA GLU A 156 -6.81 11.73 1.90
C GLU A 156 -7.53 12.21 3.15
N ASN A 157 -6.77 12.77 4.10
CA ASN A 157 -7.32 13.08 5.40
C ASN A 157 -7.60 14.58 5.55
N TYR A 158 -8.87 14.92 5.64
CA TYR A 158 -9.38 16.28 5.85
C TYR A 158 -9.97 16.49 7.26
N VAL A 159 -9.74 15.53 8.17
CA VAL A 159 -10.17 15.64 9.58
C VAL A 159 -8.96 15.70 10.52
N GLN A 160 -9.18 16.07 11.76
CA GLN A 160 -8.12 16.05 12.77
C GLN A 160 -7.59 14.63 12.96
N ALA A 161 -6.25 14.46 13.05
CA ALA A 161 -5.60 13.16 13.20
C ALA A 161 -6.09 12.37 14.43
N GLU A 162 -6.43 13.06 15.53
CA GLU A 162 -7.02 12.46 16.73
C GLU A 162 -8.43 11.90 16.47
N HIS A 163 -9.24 12.57 15.62
CA HIS A 163 -10.56 12.07 15.25
C HIS A 163 -10.45 10.87 14.30
N LEU A 164 -9.52 10.91 13.38
CA LEU A 164 -9.22 9.75 12.52
C LEU A 164 -8.75 8.56 13.37
N LYS A 165 -7.84 8.78 14.34
CA LYS A 165 -7.41 7.74 15.27
C LYS A 165 -8.61 7.12 16.01
N SER A 166 -9.52 7.95 16.51
CA SER A 166 -10.72 7.46 17.20
C SER A 166 -11.58 6.56 16.30
N VAL A 167 -11.70 6.89 15.01
CA VAL A 167 -12.42 6.05 14.03
C VAL A 167 -11.72 4.69 13.85
N PHE A 168 -10.38 4.67 13.78
CA PHE A 168 -9.60 3.43 13.71
C PHE A 168 -9.72 2.58 14.99
N GLU A 169 -9.76 3.23 16.16
CA GLU A 169 -10.00 2.55 17.45
C GLU A 169 -11.40 1.95 17.52
N LEU A 170 -12.43 2.69 17.11
CA LEU A 170 -13.83 2.23 17.11
C LEU A 170 -14.04 1.05 16.15
N SER A 171 -13.36 1.02 15.03
CA SER A 171 -13.39 -0.08 14.07
C SER A 171 -12.46 -1.25 14.41
N GLN A 172 -11.70 -1.16 15.52
CA GLN A 172 -10.71 -2.14 15.97
C GLN A 172 -9.53 -2.36 14.99
N LEU A 173 -9.34 -1.47 14.04
CA LEU A 173 -8.22 -1.53 13.10
C LEU A 173 -6.90 -0.99 13.68
N TYR A 174 -6.97 -0.11 14.69
CA TYR A 174 -5.79 0.56 15.22
C TYR A 174 -4.73 -0.41 15.72
N GLU A 175 -5.13 -1.54 16.33
CA GLU A 175 -4.22 -2.58 16.83
C GLU A 175 -3.44 -3.30 15.72
N LYS A 176 -3.93 -3.25 14.46
CA LYS A 176 -3.29 -3.90 13.31
C LYS A 176 -2.32 -2.98 12.56
N VAL A 177 -2.22 -1.70 12.98
CA VAL A 177 -1.40 -0.73 12.26
C VAL A 177 0.08 -0.94 12.55
N PHE A 178 0.87 -1.09 11.48
CA PHE A 178 2.33 -1.08 11.53
C PHE A 178 2.84 0.36 11.55
N ILE A 179 3.77 0.66 12.47
CA ILE A 179 4.45 1.95 12.55
C ILE A 179 5.87 1.78 12.03
N HIS A 180 6.15 2.38 10.87
CA HIS A 180 7.48 2.34 10.26
C HIS A 180 8.30 3.58 10.62
N GLU A 181 9.57 3.37 10.99
CA GLU A 181 10.52 4.45 11.20
C GLU A 181 11.26 4.77 9.89
N SER A 182 11.20 6.04 9.46
CA SER A 182 11.89 6.50 8.25
C SER A 182 13.37 6.13 8.25
N ASN A 183 13.90 5.76 7.09
CA ASN A 183 15.29 5.32 6.88
C ASN A 183 15.66 4.01 7.60
N THR A 184 14.71 3.19 7.97
CA THR A 184 14.93 1.80 8.37
C THR A 184 14.45 0.88 7.25
N PRO A 185 15.01 -0.34 7.10
CA PRO A 185 14.47 -1.30 6.14
C PRO A 185 13.02 -1.66 6.46
N TRP A 186 12.18 -1.77 5.45
CA TRP A 186 10.84 -2.31 5.59
C TRP A 186 10.90 -3.80 5.98
N PRO A 187 10.03 -4.26 6.88
CA PRO A 187 9.93 -5.69 7.18
C PRO A 187 9.37 -6.47 5.99
N THR A 188 9.62 -7.76 5.98
CA THR A 188 8.97 -8.70 5.07
C THR A 188 7.49 -8.83 5.40
N LEU A 189 6.66 -9.29 4.44
CA LEU A 189 5.25 -9.55 4.74
C LEU A 189 5.09 -10.60 5.84
N GLN A 190 5.99 -11.60 5.91
CA GLN A 190 5.94 -12.58 7.00
C GLN A 190 6.20 -11.93 8.37
N GLU A 191 7.17 -11.01 8.46
CA GLU A 191 7.45 -10.30 9.71
C GLU A 191 6.28 -9.42 10.17
N LEU A 192 5.59 -8.74 9.25
CA LEU A 192 4.37 -7.97 9.55
C LEU A 192 3.26 -8.88 10.10
N ILE A 193 3.09 -10.06 9.51
CA ILE A 193 2.12 -11.07 9.96
C ILE A 193 2.50 -11.63 11.34
N ASP A 194 3.76 -11.93 11.57
CA ASP A 194 4.25 -12.47 12.84
C ASP A 194 4.12 -11.44 13.99
N LEU A 195 4.16 -10.15 13.66
CA LEU A 195 3.93 -9.04 14.58
C LEU A 195 2.44 -8.72 14.81
N ASP A 196 1.54 -9.33 14.05
CA ASP A 196 0.10 -9.00 13.99
C ASP A 196 -0.19 -7.52 13.64
N THR A 197 0.74 -6.89 12.90
CA THR A 197 0.63 -5.50 12.43
C THR A 197 0.59 -5.46 10.90
N THR A 198 -0.51 -5.94 10.35
CA THR A 198 -0.68 -6.21 8.92
C THR A 198 -1.32 -5.05 8.14
N LEU A 199 -1.51 -3.89 8.77
CA LEU A 199 -2.07 -2.69 8.15
C LEU A 199 -1.03 -1.57 8.09
N VAL A 200 -0.70 -1.11 6.89
CA VAL A 200 0.15 0.09 6.67
C VAL A 200 -0.75 1.25 6.25
N VAL A 201 -0.67 2.37 6.97
CA VAL A 201 -1.54 3.53 6.72
C VAL A 201 -0.70 4.74 6.34
N PHE A 202 -1.03 5.36 5.22
CA PHE A 202 -0.41 6.61 4.76
C PHE A 202 -1.42 7.75 4.75
N TRP A 203 -0.93 8.95 5.01
CA TRP A 203 -1.62 10.21 4.83
C TRP A 203 -1.14 10.87 3.54
N GLU A 204 -2.00 10.99 2.56
CA GLU A 204 -1.64 11.40 1.19
C GLU A 204 -1.10 12.84 1.11
N GLN A 205 -1.68 13.78 1.87
CA GLN A 205 -1.31 15.20 1.81
C GLN A 205 -0.38 15.67 2.92
N GLY A 206 0.10 14.81 3.78
CA GLY A 206 0.98 15.21 4.88
C GLY A 206 1.13 14.17 5.96
N GLY A 207 1.44 14.64 7.17
CA GLY A 207 1.64 13.81 8.33
C GLY A 207 1.51 14.60 9.63
N ASP A 208 1.41 13.91 10.74
CA ASP A 208 1.39 14.50 12.07
C ASP A 208 2.38 13.75 12.97
N ALA A 209 3.44 14.41 13.39
CA ALA A 209 4.48 13.82 14.24
C ALA A 209 3.96 13.30 15.60
N SER A 210 2.80 13.78 16.07
CA SER A 210 2.14 13.26 17.27
C SER A 210 1.32 11.99 16.99
N HIS A 211 1.13 11.64 15.71
CA HIS A 211 0.38 10.49 15.25
C HIS A 211 1.20 9.62 14.27
N PRO A 212 2.32 9.01 14.71
CA PRO A 212 3.24 8.28 13.83
C PRO A 212 2.64 6.98 13.24
N TRP A 213 1.44 6.61 13.65
CA TRP A 213 0.71 5.46 13.14
C TRP A 213 0.14 5.69 11.73
N ILE A 214 -0.05 6.94 11.31
CA ILE A 214 -0.39 7.33 9.96
C ILE A 214 0.82 8.04 9.34
N HIS A 215 1.47 7.38 8.38
CA HIS A 215 2.73 7.84 7.82
C HIS A 215 2.51 9.00 6.86
N ASP A 216 3.38 10.01 6.90
CA ASP A 216 3.46 11.00 5.83
C ASP A 216 3.85 10.30 4.52
N PHE A 217 2.93 10.30 3.56
CA PHE A 217 3.09 9.55 2.33
C PHE A 217 4.37 9.95 1.57
N LEU A 218 4.63 11.25 1.42
CA LEU A 218 5.78 11.73 0.67
C LEU A 218 7.13 11.61 1.40
N THR A 219 7.12 11.24 2.68
CA THR A 219 8.35 10.86 3.41
C THR A 219 8.82 9.46 3.03
N HIS A 220 7.90 8.58 2.62
CA HIS A 220 8.18 7.18 2.29
C HIS A 220 8.02 6.85 0.82
N SER A 221 7.41 7.74 0.04
CA SER A 221 7.01 7.41 -1.33
C SER A 221 7.26 8.53 -2.32
N TRP A 222 7.33 8.14 -3.59
CA TRP A 222 7.21 9.03 -4.71
C TRP A 222 6.10 8.58 -5.66
N THR A 223 5.49 9.50 -6.41
CA THR A 223 4.29 9.25 -7.20
C THR A 223 4.39 9.82 -8.60
N THR A 224 3.76 9.14 -9.57
CA THR A 224 3.56 9.63 -10.93
C THR A 224 2.41 10.64 -10.99
N ASN A 225 2.21 11.24 -12.17
CA ASN A 225 1.09 12.17 -12.40
C ASN A 225 -0.26 11.45 -12.24
N PHE A 226 -1.23 12.16 -11.64
CA PHE A 226 -2.60 11.69 -11.38
C PHE A 226 -3.67 12.51 -12.12
N ALA A 227 -3.26 13.40 -13.03
CA ALA A 227 -4.18 14.34 -13.71
C ALA A 227 -4.18 14.19 -15.24
N GLU A 228 -3.78 13.04 -15.75
CA GLU A 228 -3.74 12.78 -17.18
C GLU A 228 -5.15 12.66 -17.78
N GLU A 229 -5.34 13.24 -18.96
CA GLU A 229 -6.62 13.21 -19.68
C GLU A 229 -6.67 12.07 -20.70
N ASN A 230 -5.51 11.58 -21.15
CA ASN A 230 -5.40 10.52 -22.15
C ASN A 230 -4.40 9.45 -21.71
N THR A 231 -4.61 8.22 -22.15
CA THR A 231 -3.73 7.08 -21.88
C THR A 231 -2.33 7.25 -22.47
N GLU A 232 -2.21 7.99 -23.58
CA GLU A 232 -0.94 8.25 -24.26
C GLU A 232 -0.03 9.20 -23.46
N ASP A 233 -0.59 9.97 -22.55
CA ASP A 233 0.14 10.91 -21.70
C ASP A 233 0.64 10.26 -20.41
N MET A 234 0.12 9.07 -20.06
CA MET A 234 0.56 8.31 -18.89
C MET A 234 2.03 7.90 -19.02
N ASN A 235 2.80 8.19 -17.97
CA ASN A 235 4.23 7.91 -17.93
C ASN A 235 4.68 7.61 -16.49
N CYS A 236 5.97 7.27 -16.31
CA CYS A 236 6.55 6.99 -15.00
C CYS A 236 7.39 8.15 -14.46
N ASP A 237 7.14 9.37 -14.94
CA ASP A 237 7.86 10.55 -14.47
C ASP A 237 7.44 10.93 -13.05
N LEU A 238 8.41 11.38 -12.26
CA LEU A 238 8.20 11.83 -10.90
C LEU A 238 7.34 13.10 -10.89
N LEU A 239 6.20 13.06 -10.19
CA LEU A 239 5.38 14.23 -9.91
C LEU A 239 5.63 14.78 -8.50
N ARG A 240 5.56 13.93 -7.47
CA ARG A 240 5.69 14.30 -6.05
C ARG A 240 6.58 13.31 -5.32
N GLY A 241 7.21 13.77 -4.21
CA GLY A 241 8.14 12.97 -3.42
C GLY A 241 9.56 13.05 -3.95
N ASP A 242 10.39 12.10 -3.56
CA ASP A 242 11.78 11.95 -3.99
C ASP A 242 11.97 10.57 -4.59
N ILE A 243 12.63 10.48 -5.75
CA ILE A 243 12.89 9.22 -6.48
C ILE A 243 13.69 8.19 -5.65
N GLU A 244 14.37 8.64 -4.60
CA GLU A 244 15.14 7.79 -3.70
C GLU A 244 14.29 7.18 -2.56
N GLN A 245 12.99 7.51 -2.49
CA GLN A 245 12.08 6.92 -1.51
C GLN A 245 11.76 5.45 -1.86
N GLU A 246 11.52 4.65 -0.81
CA GLU A 246 11.42 3.21 -0.92
C GLU A 246 10.13 2.74 -1.62
N VAL A 247 9.04 3.48 -1.47
CA VAL A 247 7.72 3.11 -2.01
C VAL A 247 7.43 3.88 -3.29
N TYR A 248 7.06 3.17 -4.35
CA TYR A 248 6.63 3.74 -5.61
C TYR A 248 5.12 3.66 -5.78
N HIS A 249 4.44 4.80 -5.88
CA HIS A 249 3.01 4.87 -6.14
C HIS A 249 2.74 5.29 -7.59
N MET A 250 2.27 4.33 -8.39
CA MET A 250 1.92 4.58 -9.78
C MET A 250 0.43 4.89 -9.91
N ASN A 251 0.12 6.12 -10.30
CA ASN A 251 -1.23 6.50 -10.68
C ASN A 251 -1.53 6.00 -12.10
N ASN A 252 -2.57 5.18 -12.24
CA ASN A 252 -2.95 4.57 -13.52
C ASN A 252 -4.45 4.75 -13.77
N TRP A 253 -4.93 5.97 -13.65
CA TRP A 253 -6.30 6.36 -13.92
C TRP A 253 -6.35 7.70 -14.67
N LEU A 254 -7.46 7.96 -15.35
CA LEU A 254 -7.65 9.18 -16.13
C LEU A 254 -8.56 10.15 -15.39
N ARG A 255 -8.24 11.44 -15.52
CA ARG A 255 -9.09 12.50 -15.00
C ARG A 255 -10.45 12.47 -15.66
N GLY A 256 -11.52 12.48 -14.84
CA GLY A 256 -12.88 12.52 -15.33
C GLY A 256 -13.24 13.84 -16.06
N PRO A 257 -14.24 13.84 -16.95
CA PRO A 257 -14.57 14.97 -17.81
C PRO A 257 -15.06 16.22 -17.06
N ILE A 258 -15.37 16.13 -15.79
CA ILE A 258 -15.81 17.26 -14.94
C ILE A 258 -14.80 17.60 -13.85
N GLY A 259 -13.57 17.07 -13.94
CA GLY A 259 -12.50 17.34 -12.98
C GLY A 259 -12.70 16.74 -11.59
N LEU A 260 -13.62 15.78 -11.47
CA LEU A 260 -13.71 14.89 -10.32
C LEU A 260 -12.94 13.62 -10.70
N SER A 261 -11.87 13.40 -10.03
CA SER A 261 -11.01 12.21 -10.18
C SER A 261 -11.46 11.14 -9.23
#